data_a418d8b5cf8615dc3690a9521223698b
#
_entry.id   a418d8b5cf8615dc3690a9521223698b
#
_cell.length_a   1.000
_cell.length_b   1.000
_cell.length_c   1.000
_cell.angle_alpha   90.00
_cell.angle_beta   90.00
_cell.angle_gamma   90.00
#
_symmetry.space_group_name_H-M   'P 1'
#
loop_
_entity.id
_entity.type
_entity.pdbx_description
1 polymer ?
#
loop_
_entity_poly.entity_id
_entity_poly.type
_entity_poly.pdbx_seq_one_letter_code
_entity_poly.pdbx_strand_id
1 'polypeptide(L)'
;MPSLNINRIRYFTALVTARPSNPQTRLRQEIYIRALTTLPNLTVHYGHYLQSTVSMPLAAPRPAGQRFADVIKTEEKGSDVNIATYMLIDAFRQDCDQLVLITNDSDLGEPVRIINKELRIPVGVLNPQTKDTAIRRARVTGQPLRPARPSIVLKKAARFNRDISSEGPTSDMALSQFPPALIDANGRKITKPAGG
;
A
#
# COMPACT_ATOMS: atom_id res chain seq x y z
N MET A 1 -6.94 7.59 25.79
CA MET A 1 -6.96 8.30 24.51
C MET A 1 -8.39 8.34 24.04
N PRO A 2 -8.89 9.43 23.45
CA PRO A 2 -10.22 9.41 22.87
C PRO A 2 -10.28 8.30 21.81
N SER A 3 -11.35 7.51 21.84
CA SER A 3 -11.59 6.48 20.84
C SER A 3 -11.85 7.17 19.49
N LEU A 4 -11.04 6.87 18.47
CA LEU A 4 -11.28 7.34 17.12
C LEU A 4 -12.43 6.53 16.51
N ASN A 5 -13.43 7.23 16.00
CA ASN A 5 -14.48 6.60 15.20
C ASN A 5 -14.06 6.62 13.72
N ILE A 6 -13.86 5.44 13.12
CA ILE A 6 -13.50 5.32 11.71
C ILE A 6 -14.78 5.35 10.89
N ASN A 7 -15.11 6.50 10.31
CA ASN A 7 -16.31 6.69 9.49
C ASN A 7 -16.12 6.22 8.03
N ARG A 8 -14.90 6.23 7.50
CA ARG A 8 -14.60 5.85 6.12
C ARG A 8 -13.20 5.25 5.98
N ILE A 9 -13.09 4.19 5.20
CA ILE A 9 -11.82 3.58 4.77
C ILE A 9 -11.79 3.58 3.25
N ARG A 10 -10.70 4.09 2.67
CA ARG A 10 -10.44 4.00 1.23
C ARG A 10 -9.24 3.11 1.01
N TYR A 11 -9.43 2.01 0.30
CA TYR A 11 -8.36 1.09 -0.08
C TYR A 11 -8.00 1.27 -1.54
N PHE A 12 -6.77 1.65 -1.81
CA PHE A 12 -6.26 1.90 -3.15
C PHE A 12 -5.38 0.73 -3.58
N THR A 13 -5.62 0.20 -4.78
CA THR A 13 -4.89 -0.96 -5.29
C THR A 13 -5.00 -1.05 -6.81
N ALA A 14 -4.15 -1.85 -7.44
CA ALA A 14 -4.31 -2.25 -8.83
C ALA A 14 -4.33 -3.78 -8.92
N LEU A 15 -5.16 -4.31 -9.81
CA LEU A 15 -5.32 -5.75 -9.94
C LEU A 15 -4.12 -6.36 -10.67
N VAL A 16 -3.36 -7.20 -9.95
CA VAL A 16 -2.17 -7.85 -10.49
C VAL A 16 -2.51 -8.85 -11.60
N THR A 17 -1.64 -8.95 -12.61
CA THR A 17 -1.71 -10.01 -13.61
C THR A 17 -1.01 -11.25 -13.06
N ALA A 18 -1.64 -12.41 -13.21
CA ALA A 18 -1.03 -13.68 -12.85
C ALA A 18 0.27 -13.89 -13.67
N ARG A 19 1.30 -14.42 -13.02
CA ARG A 19 2.59 -14.76 -13.65
C ARG A 19 2.77 -16.26 -13.64
N PRO A 20 3.49 -16.85 -14.62
CA PRO A 20 3.80 -18.29 -14.62
C PRO A 20 4.43 -18.77 -13.31
N SER A 21 5.31 -17.97 -12.70
CA SER A 21 5.94 -18.25 -11.41
C SER A 21 5.02 -18.18 -10.22
N ASN A 22 3.85 -17.52 -10.34
CA ASN A 22 2.85 -17.41 -9.29
C ASN A 22 1.45 -17.23 -9.88
N PRO A 23 0.85 -18.30 -10.42
CA PRO A 23 -0.42 -18.24 -11.14
C PRO A 23 -1.62 -17.88 -10.25
N GLN A 24 -1.51 -18.11 -8.95
CA GLN A 24 -2.60 -17.83 -7.99
C GLN A 24 -2.58 -16.41 -7.41
N THR A 25 -1.60 -15.57 -7.77
CA THR A 25 -1.46 -14.21 -7.21
C THR A 25 -2.74 -13.40 -7.38
N ARG A 26 -3.32 -13.42 -8.58
CA ARG A 26 -4.56 -12.70 -8.88
C ARG A 26 -5.73 -13.19 -8.04
N LEU A 27 -5.93 -14.50 -7.97
CA LEU A 27 -7.01 -15.10 -7.19
C LEU A 27 -6.89 -14.75 -5.70
N ARG A 28 -5.68 -14.81 -5.14
CA ARG A 28 -5.44 -14.42 -3.74
C ARG A 28 -5.77 -12.95 -3.49
N GLN A 29 -5.39 -12.05 -4.39
CA GLN A 29 -5.73 -10.64 -4.29
C GLN A 29 -7.24 -10.41 -4.36
N GLU A 30 -7.94 -11.06 -5.27
CA GLU A 30 -9.40 -10.93 -5.40
C GLU A 30 -10.14 -11.44 -4.16
N ILE A 31 -9.69 -12.56 -3.57
CA ILE A 31 -10.22 -13.07 -2.31
C ILE A 31 -10.01 -12.08 -1.18
N TYR A 32 -8.82 -11.47 -1.10
CA TYR A 32 -8.51 -10.45 -0.09
C TYR A 32 -9.36 -9.19 -0.26
N ILE A 33 -9.49 -8.69 -1.49
CA ILE A 33 -10.35 -7.54 -1.78
C ILE A 33 -11.81 -7.83 -1.43
N ARG A 34 -12.30 -9.03 -1.75
CA ARG A 34 -13.66 -9.47 -1.35
C ARG A 34 -13.81 -9.48 0.17
N ALA A 35 -12.80 -9.93 0.92
CA ALA A 35 -12.82 -9.86 2.38
C ALA A 35 -12.85 -8.40 2.87
N LEU A 36 -12.06 -7.49 2.28
CA LEU A 36 -12.10 -6.07 2.61
C LEU A 36 -13.48 -5.45 2.39
N THR A 37 -14.18 -5.81 1.31
CA THR A 37 -15.52 -5.27 1.01
C THR A 37 -16.62 -5.77 1.95
N THR A 38 -16.34 -6.67 2.88
CA THR A 38 -17.28 -6.99 3.97
C THR A 38 -17.31 -5.91 5.06
N LEU A 39 -16.35 -4.99 5.08
CA LEU A 39 -16.34 -3.86 6.01
C LEU A 39 -17.31 -2.78 5.50
N PRO A 40 -18.29 -2.35 6.31
CA PRO A 40 -19.41 -1.52 5.83
C PRO A 40 -19.00 -0.11 5.40
N ASN A 41 -17.86 0.38 5.91
CA ASN A 41 -17.35 1.74 5.66
C ASN A 41 -16.13 1.75 4.72
N LEU A 42 -15.83 0.63 4.03
CA LEU A 42 -14.69 0.51 3.14
C LEU A 42 -15.10 0.60 1.67
N THR A 43 -14.36 1.39 0.91
CA THR A 43 -14.44 1.47 -0.55
C THR A 43 -13.11 1.10 -1.18
N VAL A 44 -13.14 0.38 -2.31
CA VAL A 44 -11.94 0.01 -3.07
C VAL A 44 -11.84 0.90 -4.30
N HIS A 45 -10.68 1.50 -4.49
CA HIS A 45 -10.35 2.34 -5.64
C HIS A 45 -9.24 1.66 -6.45
N TYR A 46 -9.47 1.51 -7.75
CA TYR A 46 -8.54 0.79 -8.62
C TYR A 46 -7.70 1.74 -9.46
N GLY A 47 -6.39 1.55 -9.40
CA GLY A 47 -5.45 1.91 -10.45
C GLY A 47 -5.37 0.81 -11.51
N HIS A 48 -4.36 0.86 -12.34
CA HIS A 48 -4.12 -0.18 -13.35
C HIS A 48 -2.63 -0.42 -13.52
N TYR A 49 -2.28 -1.61 -14.03
CA TYR A 49 -0.92 -1.90 -14.44
C TYR A 49 -0.73 -1.60 -15.92
N LEU A 50 0.33 -0.85 -16.23
CA LEU A 50 0.83 -0.69 -17.58
C LEU A 50 2.06 -1.58 -17.77
N GLN A 51 2.07 -2.36 -18.83
CA GLN A 51 3.20 -3.20 -19.19
C GLN A 51 3.73 -2.77 -20.55
N SER A 52 5.04 -2.53 -20.65
CA SER A 52 5.71 -2.14 -21.87
C SER A 52 7.11 -2.78 -21.93
N THR A 53 7.60 -3.01 -23.14
CA THR A 53 9.01 -3.38 -23.36
C THR A 53 9.81 -2.09 -23.51
N VAL A 54 10.84 -1.93 -22.68
CA VAL A 54 11.72 -0.76 -22.67
C VAL A 54 13.18 -1.20 -22.68
N SER A 55 14.02 -0.49 -23.44
CA SER A 55 15.45 -0.70 -23.41
C SER A 55 16.05 0.05 -22.23
N MET A 56 16.67 -0.68 -21.31
CA MET A 56 17.27 -0.11 -20.09
C MET A 56 18.77 -0.36 -20.02
N PRO A 57 19.56 0.62 -19.50
CA PRO A 57 20.99 0.43 -19.31
C PRO A 57 21.27 -0.65 -18.25
N LEU A 58 22.25 -1.48 -18.51
CA LEU A 58 22.76 -2.42 -17.53
C LEU A 58 23.56 -1.68 -16.45
N ALA A 59 23.44 -2.09 -15.19
CA ALA A 59 24.22 -1.51 -14.08
C ALA A 59 25.73 -1.72 -14.27
N ALA A 60 26.13 -2.80 -14.96
CA ALA A 60 27.49 -3.05 -15.41
C ALA A 60 27.44 -3.61 -16.84
N PRO A 61 28.35 -3.19 -17.74
CA PRO A 61 28.45 -3.76 -19.09
C PRO A 61 28.74 -5.26 -19.03
N ARG A 62 28.16 -6.04 -19.93
CA ARG A 62 28.53 -7.44 -20.10
C ARG A 62 29.90 -7.57 -20.82
N PRO A 63 30.60 -8.71 -20.68
CA PRO A 63 31.93 -8.95 -21.33
C PRO A 63 31.92 -8.71 -22.85
N ALA A 64 30.79 -8.92 -23.53
CA ALA A 64 30.61 -8.65 -24.95
C ALA A 64 30.33 -7.17 -25.32
N GLY A 65 30.47 -6.24 -24.35
CA GLY A 65 30.25 -4.80 -24.59
C GLY A 65 28.78 -4.36 -24.62
N GLN A 66 27.85 -5.25 -24.40
CA GLN A 66 26.43 -4.92 -24.34
C GLN A 66 26.15 -3.98 -23.14
N ARG A 67 25.58 -2.81 -23.42
CA ARG A 67 25.27 -1.79 -22.40
C ARG A 67 23.79 -1.68 -22.06
N PHE A 68 22.90 -2.19 -22.92
CA PHE A 68 21.45 -2.13 -22.78
C PHE A 68 20.82 -3.51 -22.86
N ALA A 69 19.68 -3.68 -22.25
CA ALA A 69 18.83 -4.85 -22.40
C ALA A 69 17.37 -4.43 -22.50
N ASP A 70 16.61 -5.13 -23.34
CA ASP A 70 15.16 -4.98 -23.37
C ASP A 70 14.56 -5.73 -22.18
N VAL A 71 13.75 -5.00 -21.42
CA VAL A 71 13.08 -5.51 -20.23
C VAL A 71 11.59 -5.25 -20.28
N ILE A 72 10.82 -6.18 -19.76
CA ILE A 72 9.39 -5.96 -19.56
C ILE A 72 9.24 -5.14 -18.29
N LYS A 73 8.88 -3.86 -18.45
CA LYS A 73 8.59 -2.94 -17.36
C LYS A 73 7.11 -3.00 -17.04
N THR A 74 6.79 -3.29 -15.79
CA THR A 74 5.42 -3.26 -15.28
C THR A 74 5.34 -2.16 -14.25
N GLU A 75 4.50 -1.16 -14.49
CA GLU A 75 4.27 -0.03 -13.59
C GLU A 75 2.81 0.02 -13.19
N GLU A 76 2.60 0.28 -11.91
CA GLU A 76 1.27 0.62 -11.41
C GLU A 76 1.04 2.11 -11.66
N LYS A 77 -0.17 2.47 -12.08
CA LYS A 77 -0.59 3.83 -12.41
C LYS A 77 -1.90 4.17 -11.72
N GLY A 78 -1.97 5.38 -11.23
CA GLY A 78 -3.20 6.01 -10.74
C GLY A 78 -3.44 5.88 -9.25
N SER A 79 -2.84 4.95 -8.50
CA SER A 79 -3.11 4.81 -7.07
C SER A 79 -2.70 6.04 -6.28
N ASP A 80 -1.50 6.58 -6.49
CA ASP A 80 -1.02 7.74 -5.74
C ASP A 80 -1.81 9.01 -6.06
N VAL A 81 -2.15 9.19 -7.35
CA VAL A 81 -3.03 10.28 -7.79
C VAL A 81 -4.41 10.15 -7.15
N ASN A 82 -4.97 8.95 -7.12
CA ASN A 82 -6.27 8.69 -6.48
C ASN A 82 -6.20 8.96 -4.97
N ILE A 83 -5.15 8.48 -4.28
CA ILE A 83 -4.95 8.73 -2.84
C ILE A 83 -4.95 10.25 -2.59
N ALA A 84 -4.09 10.99 -3.29
CA ALA A 84 -3.97 12.43 -3.13
C ALA A 84 -5.31 13.15 -3.39
N THR A 85 -5.99 12.79 -4.48
CA THR A 85 -7.27 13.39 -4.89
C THR A 85 -8.35 13.16 -3.84
N TYR A 86 -8.53 11.92 -3.40
CA TYR A 86 -9.57 11.59 -2.41
C TYR A 86 -9.27 12.16 -1.03
N MET A 87 -8.02 12.21 -0.60
CA MET A 87 -7.63 12.88 0.64
C MET A 87 -7.99 14.37 0.62
N LEU A 88 -7.66 15.06 -0.47
CA LEU A 88 -7.96 16.48 -0.62
C LEU A 88 -9.47 16.74 -0.68
N ILE A 89 -10.24 15.90 -1.39
CA ILE A 89 -11.70 16.03 -1.47
C ILE A 89 -12.35 15.81 -0.11
N ASP A 90 -11.96 14.74 0.62
CA ASP A 90 -12.52 14.44 1.93
C ASP A 90 -12.21 15.57 2.94
N ALA A 91 -10.98 16.11 2.90
CA ALA A 91 -10.59 17.24 3.72
C ALA A 91 -11.32 18.54 3.34
N PHE A 92 -11.42 18.86 2.06
CA PHE A 92 -12.09 20.06 1.58
C PHE A 92 -13.59 20.06 1.94
N ARG A 93 -14.25 18.91 1.88
CA ARG A 93 -15.65 18.74 2.26
C ARG A 93 -15.88 18.68 3.77
N GLN A 94 -14.81 18.66 4.55
CA GLN A 94 -14.89 18.47 6.01
C GLN A 94 -15.62 17.17 6.40
N ASP A 95 -15.43 16.12 5.60
CA ASP A 95 -16.05 14.80 5.83
C ASP A 95 -15.43 14.05 7.02
N CYS A 96 -14.38 14.60 7.63
CA CYS A 96 -13.67 14.02 8.77
C CYS A 96 -12.96 15.09 9.60
N ASP A 97 -12.79 14.81 10.90
CA ASP A 97 -12.02 15.65 11.82
C ASP A 97 -10.51 15.35 11.76
N GLN A 98 -10.15 14.18 11.20
CA GLN A 98 -8.78 13.71 11.08
C GLN A 98 -8.66 12.71 9.94
N LEU A 99 -7.56 12.76 9.20
CA LEU A 99 -7.17 11.76 8.21
C LEU A 99 -6.03 10.88 8.73
N VAL A 100 -6.07 9.61 8.39
CA VAL A 100 -4.96 8.68 8.62
C VAL A 100 -4.55 8.06 7.30
N LEU A 101 -3.28 8.22 6.93
CA LEU A 101 -2.68 7.71 5.71
C LEU A 101 -1.72 6.57 6.04
N ILE A 102 -1.92 5.41 5.41
CA ILE A 102 -1.01 4.26 5.55
C ILE A 102 -0.13 4.20 4.31
N THR A 103 1.07 4.74 4.41
CA THR A 103 2.02 4.81 3.29
C THR A 103 3.44 5.10 3.78
N ASN A 104 4.42 4.89 2.91
CA ASN A 104 5.77 5.44 3.05
C ASN A 104 6.22 6.16 1.78
N ASP A 105 5.28 6.48 0.89
CA ASP A 105 5.57 7.17 -0.36
C ASP A 105 5.73 8.66 -0.13
N SER A 106 6.91 9.18 -0.47
CA SER A 106 7.24 10.60 -0.32
C SER A 106 6.42 11.53 -1.22
N ASP A 107 5.91 11.03 -2.33
CA ASP A 107 5.15 11.83 -3.30
C ASP A 107 3.81 12.32 -2.72
N LEU A 108 3.32 11.66 -1.68
CA LEU A 108 2.13 12.09 -0.93
C LEU A 108 2.44 13.17 0.14
N GLY A 109 3.68 13.63 0.25
CA GLY A 109 4.07 14.65 1.23
C GLY A 109 3.38 16.00 1.02
N GLU A 110 3.23 16.45 -0.24
CA GLU A 110 2.60 17.74 -0.54
C GLU A 110 1.08 17.74 -0.27
N PRO A 111 0.29 16.74 -0.71
CA PRO A 111 -1.10 16.62 -0.28
C PRO A 111 -1.28 16.64 1.24
N VAL A 112 -0.44 15.91 1.98
CA VAL A 112 -0.46 15.90 3.46
C VAL A 112 -0.18 17.28 4.02
N ARG A 113 0.80 18.00 3.46
CA ARG A 113 1.14 19.36 3.88
C ARG A 113 -0.01 20.34 3.67
N ILE A 114 -0.64 20.31 2.51
CA ILE A 114 -1.78 21.17 2.17
C ILE A 114 -2.93 20.93 3.15
N ILE A 115 -3.31 19.66 3.37
CA ILE A 115 -4.41 19.33 4.29
C ILE A 115 -4.12 19.83 5.71
N ASN A 116 -2.91 19.59 6.22
CA ASN A 116 -2.55 20.02 7.58
C ASN A 116 -2.47 21.55 7.74
N LYS A 117 -1.87 22.25 6.77
CA LYS A 117 -1.55 23.66 6.91
C LYS A 117 -2.65 24.59 6.38
N GLU A 118 -3.23 24.24 5.26
CA GLU A 118 -4.19 25.12 4.58
C GLU A 118 -5.63 24.76 4.94
N LEU A 119 -5.98 23.47 4.92
CA LEU A 119 -7.33 23.01 5.31
C LEU A 119 -7.48 22.78 6.81
N ARG A 120 -6.37 22.79 7.58
CA ARG A 120 -6.31 22.65 9.04
C ARG A 120 -6.91 21.36 9.59
N ILE A 121 -6.93 20.31 8.79
CA ILE A 121 -7.34 18.97 9.20
C ILE A 121 -6.07 18.15 9.52
N PRO A 122 -5.94 17.61 10.74
CA PRO A 122 -4.76 16.84 11.11
C PRO A 122 -4.66 15.54 10.30
N VAL A 123 -3.49 15.31 9.66
CA VAL A 123 -3.18 14.06 8.97
C VAL A 123 -2.12 13.30 9.76
N GLY A 124 -2.45 12.07 10.15
CA GLY A 124 -1.50 11.10 10.70
C GLY A 124 -0.97 10.17 9.60
N VAL A 125 0.29 9.77 9.71
CA VAL A 125 0.89 8.79 8.81
C VAL A 125 1.28 7.54 9.58
N LEU A 126 0.79 6.39 9.13
CA LEU A 126 1.19 5.08 9.59
C LEU A 126 2.14 4.47 8.56
N ASN A 127 3.38 4.20 8.97
CA ASN A 127 4.38 3.61 8.09
C ASN A 127 4.27 2.08 8.11
N PRO A 128 3.95 1.43 6.96
CA PRO A 128 3.81 -0.02 6.88
C PRO A 128 5.15 -0.76 6.72
N GLN A 129 6.26 -0.04 6.55
CA GLN A 129 7.57 -0.65 6.35
C GLN A 129 8.22 -0.97 7.70
N THR A 130 8.41 -2.25 7.97
CA THR A 130 9.07 -2.76 9.17
C THR A 130 10.45 -3.30 8.83
N LYS A 131 11.27 -3.59 9.86
CA LYS A 131 12.57 -4.27 9.69
C LYS A 131 12.42 -5.60 8.94
N ASP A 132 11.36 -6.35 9.22
CA ASP A 132 11.07 -7.63 8.58
C ASP A 132 10.82 -7.51 7.08
N THR A 133 10.13 -6.47 6.64
CA THR A 133 9.93 -6.19 5.21
C THR A 133 11.26 -5.97 4.51
N ALA A 134 12.21 -5.31 5.15
CA ALA A 134 13.55 -5.11 4.61
C ALA A 134 14.34 -6.43 4.53
N ILE A 135 14.28 -7.27 5.58
CA ILE A 135 14.92 -8.59 5.63
C ILE A 135 14.35 -9.51 4.56
N ARG A 136 13.03 -9.57 4.44
CA ARG A 136 12.34 -10.39 3.44
C ARG A 136 12.71 -9.96 2.01
N ARG A 137 12.76 -8.64 1.77
CA ARG A 137 13.16 -8.08 0.47
C ARG A 137 14.60 -8.42 0.14
N ALA A 138 15.54 -8.30 1.07
CA ALA A 138 16.94 -8.66 0.89
C ALA A 138 17.12 -10.14 0.57
N ARG A 139 16.37 -11.04 1.23
CA ARG A 139 16.39 -12.48 0.95
C ARG A 139 15.89 -12.83 -0.46
N VAL A 140 14.88 -12.12 -0.95
CA VAL A 140 14.27 -12.36 -2.27
C VAL A 140 15.11 -11.75 -3.40
N THR A 141 15.71 -10.58 -3.17
CA THR A 141 16.42 -9.83 -4.22
C THR A 141 17.93 -10.05 -4.22
N GLY A 142 18.49 -10.68 -3.17
CA GLY A 142 19.93 -10.80 -2.98
C GLY A 142 20.65 -9.46 -2.73
N GLN A 143 19.91 -8.37 -2.59
CA GLN A 143 20.49 -7.06 -2.32
C GLN A 143 20.77 -6.88 -0.82
N PRO A 144 21.80 -6.09 -0.46
CA PRO A 144 22.10 -5.84 0.93
C PRO A 144 20.92 -5.21 1.66
N LEU A 145 20.75 -5.61 2.92
CA LEU A 145 19.74 -5.06 3.82
C LEU A 145 19.83 -3.53 3.87
N ARG A 146 18.85 -2.87 3.29
CA ARG A 146 18.62 -1.44 3.54
C ARG A 146 17.52 -1.36 4.59
N PRO A 147 17.79 -0.80 5.77
CA PRO A 147 16.75 -0.62 6.77
C PRO A 147 15.62 0.22 6.18
N ALA A 148 14.39 -0.27 6.35
CA ALA A 148 13.21 0.50 5.99
C ALA A 148 13.22 1.79 6.83
N ARG A 149 13.39 2.93 6.17
CA ARG A 149 13.37 4.25 6.83
C ARG A 149 12.05 4.92 6.49
N PRO A 150 11.33 5.41 7.49
CA PRO A 150 10.16 6.25 7.25
C PRO A 150 10.53 7.47 6.41
N SER A 151 9.69 7.84 5.47
CA SER A 151 9.89 9.01 4.63
C SER A 151 10.06 10.28 5.49
N ILE A 152 11.18 10.98 5.32
CA ILE A 152 11.44 12.25 6.01
C ILE A 152 10.44 13.31 5.55
N VAL A 153 10.03 13.28 4.29
CA VAL A 153 9.04 14.20 3.72
C VAL A 153 7.70 14.04 4.44
N LEU A 154 7.21 12.80 4.55
CA LEU A 154 5.97 12.51 5.26
C LEU A 154 6.07 12.83 6.75
N LYS A 155 7.19 12.52 7.40
CA LYS A 155 7.42 12.87 8.82
C LYS A 155 7.33 14.37 9.09
N LYS A 156 7.81 15.20 8.17
CA LYS A 156 7.74 16.66 8.29
C LYS A 156 6.35 17.23 7.96
N ALA A 157 5.64 16.58 7.04
CA ALA A 157 4.32 17.03 6.59
C ALA A 157 3.19 16.61 7.54
N ALA A 158 3.26 15.42 8.12
CA ALA A 158 2.22 14.85 8.96
C ALA A 158 2.17 15.46 10.37
N ARG A 159 0.98 15.49 10.97
CA ARG A 159 0.76 15.90 12.37
C ARG A 159 1.35 14.90 13.36
N PHE A 160 1.22 13.61 13.06
CA PHE A 160 1.84 12.52 13.82
C PHE A 160 2.26 11.38 12.90
N ASN A 161 3.23 10.58 13.34
CA ASN A 161 3.73 9.43 12.60
C ASN A 161 3.87 8.25 13.55
N ARG A 162 3.51 7.05 13.07
CA ARG A 162 3.69 5.79 13.77
C ARG A 162 4.11 4.69 12.78
N ASP A 163 5.02 3.84 13.21
CA ASP A 163 5.34 2.60 12.49
C ASP A 163 4.32 1.51 12.87
N ILE A 164 3.81 0.78 11.89
CA ILE A 164 2.95 -0.38 12.12
C ILE A 164 3.82 -1.55 12.56
N SER A 165 3.52 -2.16 13.70
CA SER A 165 4.26 -3.32 14.17
C SER A 165 3.85 -4.59 13.41
N SER A 166 4.84 -5.40 13.01
CA SER A 166 4.63 -6.68 12.33
C SER A 166 5.14 -7.88 13.13
N GLU A 167 5.82 -7.65 14.25
CA GLU A 167 6.48 -8.70 15.04
C GLU A 167 5.65 -9.13 16.25
N GLY A 168 5.55 -10.44 16.44
CA GLY A 168 4.89 -11.07 17.57
C GLY A 168 3.38 -11.24 17.45
N PRO A 169 2.79 -12.08 18.32
CA PRO A 169 1.35 -12.40 18.27
C PRO A 169 0.45 -11.23 18.64
N THR A 170 0.98 -10.20 19.28
CA THR A 170 0.27 -8.97 19.65
C THR A 170 0.57 -7.79 18.71
N SER A 171 1.25 -8.04 17.58
CA SER A 171 1.54 -6.99 16.59
C SER A 171 0.27 -6.43 15.95
N ASP A 172 0.33 -5.18 15.49
CA ASP A 172 -0.79 -4.55 14.78
C ASP A 172 -1.26 -5.41 13.60
N MET A 173 -0.32 -6.04 12.88
CA MET A 173 -0.65 -6.92 11.74
C MET A 173 -1.29 -8.24 12.17
N ALA A 174 -0.85 -8.85 13.27
CA ALA A 174 -1.45 -10.09 13.78
C ALA A 174 -2.87 -9.86 14.28
N LEU A 175 -3.11 -8.74 14.98
CA LEU A 175 -4.43 -8.38 15.50
C LEU A 175 -5.41 -7.92 14.42
N SER A 176 -4.93 -7.46 13.27
CA SER A 176 -5.77 -6.97 12.15
C SER A 176 -6.13 -8.04 11.12
N GLN A 177 -5.76 -9.30 11.33
CA GLN A 177 -6.06 -10.37 10.37
C GLN A 177 -7.55 -10.71 10.34
N PHE A 178 -8.05 -10.95 9.13
CA PHE A 178 -9.38 -11.52 8.97
C PHE A 178 -9.46 -12.95 9.54
N PRO A 179 -10.63 -13.36 10.03
CA PRO A 179 -10.84 -14.75 10.42
C PRO A 179 -10.66 -15.70 9.22
N PRO A 180 -10.43 -17.00 9.45
CA PRO A 180 -10.20 -17.97 8.37
C PRO A 180 -11.33 -18.06 7.35
N ALA A 181 -12.54 -17.68 7.72
CA ALA A 181 -13.70 -17.62 6.84
C ALA A 181 -14.60 -16.44 7.17
N LEU A 182 -15.17 -15.83 6.12
CA LEU A 182 -16.12 -14.72 6.17
C LEU A 182 -17.32 -15.03 5.27
N ILE A 183 -18.40 -14.28 5.45
CA ILE A 183 -19.53 -14.26 4.52
C ILE A 183 -19.56 -12.88 3.83
N ASP A 184 -19.62 -12.85 2.51
CA ASP A 184 -19.74 -11.60 1.76
C ASP A 184 -21.19 -11.07 1.76
N ALA A 185 -21.38 -9.87 1.23
CA ALA A 185 -22.70 -9.22 1.14
C ALA A 185 -23.75 -10.04 0.35
N ASN A 186 -23.31 -11.00 -0.49
CA ASN A 186 -24.17 -11.88 -1.26
C ASN A 186 -24.41 -13.24 -0.59
N GLY A 187 -24.00 -13.41 0.68
CA GLY A 187 -24.13 -14.65 1.43
C GLY A 187 -23.12 -15.73 1.04
N ARG A 188 -22.09 -15.42 0.23
CA ARG A 188 -21.09 -16.38 -0.23
C ARG A 188 -19.92 -16.47 0.74
N LYS A 189 -19.53 -17.70 1.05
CA LYS A 189 -18.35 -17.94 1.91
C LYS A 189 -17.07 -17.50 1.21
N ILE A 190 -16.24 -16.74 1.94
CA ILE A 190 -14.88 -16.39 1.59
C ILE A 190 -13.96 -17.18 2.51
N THR A 191 -13.07 -17.98 1.95
CA THR A 191 -12.10 -18.76 2.74
C THR A 191 -10.69 -18.27 2.44
N LYS A 192 -9.86 -18.13 3.49
CA LYS A 192 -8.46 -17.79 3.35
C LYS A 192 -7.74 -18.85 2.53
N PRO A 193 -6.98 -18.48 1.46
CA PRO A 193 -6.21 -19.42 0.67
C PRO A 193 -5.12 -20.10 1.51
N ALA A 194 -4.81 -21.36 1.20
CA ALA A 194 -3.67 -22.05 1.79
C ALA A 194 -2.37 -21.30 1.47
N GLY A 195 -1.53 -21.06 2.47
CA GLY A 195 -0.25 -20.34 2.33
C GLY A 195 -0.35 -18.81 2.19
N GLY A 196 -1.46 -18.23 2.61
CA GLY A 196 -1.69 -16.78 2.69
C GLY A 196 -1.58 -16.26 4.13
#